data_06c8e1d261cf4032fea04e992fc2791e
#
_entry.id   06c8e1d261cf4032fea04e992fc2791e
#
_cell.length_a   1.000
_cell.length_b   1.000
_cell.length_c   1.000
_cell.angle_alpha   90.00
_cell.angle_beta   90.00
_cell.angle_gamma   90.00
#
_symmetry.space_group_name_H-M   'P 1'
#
loop_
_entity.id
_entity.type
_entity.pdbx_description
1 polymer ?
#
loop_
_entity_poly.entity_id
_entity_poly.type
_entity_poly.pdbx_seq_one_letter_code
_entity_poly.pdbx_strand_id
1 'polypeptide(L)'
;LLFSPDGERFIFLHRWRPDLKTGWKTRMLTAKPDGSEIHVVADHDMVSHFIWKNPKQILAWSREPEIGDRFFLYTDQSDEKEIIGEGFFKVDGHCTYSPDGEWVCSDTYPGKDNLHHLYLYRPRDIAHFELGRFFQPGEVRGKPNRCDLHPGWSRDGKRLCIDSMMSGTRQLYLVDVSELTG
;
A
#
# COMPACT_ATOMS: atom_id res chain seq x y z
N LEU A 1 10.95 -5.26 -4.03
CA LEU A 1 11.66 -5.97 -2.95
C LEU A 1 11.68 -5.07 -1.71
N LEU A 2 11.30 -5.62 -0.55
CA LEU A 2 11.25 -4.88 0.71
C LEU A 2 11.65 -5.81 1.87
N PHE A 3 12.68 -5.42 2.63
CA PHE A 3 13.09 -6.16 3.81
C PHE A 3 12.14 -5.95 4.98
N SER A 4 11.99 -7.00 5.82
CA SER A 4 11.32 -6.89 7.11
C SER A 4 12.06 -5.91 8.03
N PRO A 5 11.39 -5.30 9.02
CA PRO A 5 12.03 -4.32 9.92
C PRO A 5 13.26 -4.84 10.67
N ASP A 6 13.36 -6.15 10.92
CA ASP A 6 14.51 -6.82 11.54
C ASP A 6 15.58 -7.28 10.53
N GLY A 7 15.29 -7.19 9.21
CA GLY A 7 16.20 -7.62 8.16
C GLY A 7 16.29 -9.13 7.91
N GLU A 8 15.54 -9.93 8.66
CA GLU A 8 15.62 -11.39 8.62
C GLU A 8 14.91 -12.01 7.40
N ARG A 9 13.96 -11.28 6.81
CA ARG A 9 13.24 -11.71 5.62
C ARG A 9 13.04 -10.55 4.64
N PHE A 10 12.66 -10.87 3.40
CA PHE A 10 12.25 -9.87 2.42
C PHE A 10 11.04 -10.34 1.61
N ILE A 11 10.23 -9.38 1.17
CA ILE A 11 9.10 -9.58 0.26
C ILE A 11 9.57 -9.36 -1.17
N PHE A 12 9.10 -10.22 -2.08
CA PHE A 12 9.21 -9.98 -3.51
C PHE A 12 7.95 -10.43 -4.26
N LEU A 13 7.70 -9.80 -5.39
CA LEU A 13 6.61 -10.17 -6.28
C LEU A 13 7.16 -11.01 -7.44
N HIS A 14 6.54 -12.16 -7.68
CA HIS A 14 6.71 -12.91 -8.90
C HIS A 14 5.57 -12.56 -9.85
N ARG A 15 5.93 -11.97 -11.00
CA ARG A 15 4.96 -11.55 -12.03
C ARG A 15 5.21 -12.30 -13.32
N TRP A 16 4.11 -12.75 -13.93
CA TRP A 16 4.18 -13.41 -15.23
C TRP A 16 2.95 -13.12 -16.08
N ARG A 17 3.02 -13.45 -17.35
CA ARG A 17 1.91 -13.44 -18.29
C ARG A 17 1.82 -14.82 -18.92
N PRO A 18 0.69 -15.53 -18.79
CA PRO A 18 0.50 -16.83 -19.45
C PRO A 18 0.61 -16.74 -20.98
N ASP A 19 0.11 -15.64 -21.56
CA ASP A 19 0.23 -15.29 -22.97
C ASP A 19 0.14 -13.77 -23.16
N LEU A 20 0.31 -13.28 -24.40
CA LEU A 20 0.26 -11.84 -24.70
C LEU A 20 -1.14 -11.22 -24.60
N LYS A 21 -2.21 -12.01 -24.56
CA LYS A 21 -3.59 -11.54 -24.47
C LYS A 21 -4.07 -11.46 -23.02
N THR A 22 -3.47 -12.24 -22.12
CA THR A 22 -3.80 -12.27 -20.71
C THR A 22 -3.14 -11.10 -19.98
N GLY A 23 -3.81 -10.57 -18.97
CA GLY A 23 -3.22 -9.60 -18.05
C GLY A 23 -2.05 -10.18 -17.25
N TRP A 24 -1.32 -9.32 -16.54
CA TRP A 24 -0.29 -9.74 -15.61
C TRP A 24 -0.91 -10.53 -14.44
N LYS A 25 -0.28 -11.64 -14.12
CA LYS A 25 -0.52 -12.38 -12.89
C LYS A 25 0.60 -12.09 -11.90
N THR A 26 0.26 -11.97 -10.64
CA THR A 26 1.22 -11.62 -9.59
C THR A 26 0.94 -12.46 -8.35
N ARG A 27 1.99 -13.01 -7.76
CA ARG A 27 1.97 -13.59 -6.41
C ARG A 27 3.03 -12.95 -5.53
N MET A 28 2.79 -12.92 -4.24
CA MET A 28 3.67 -12.38 -3.23
C MET A 28 4.34 -13.50 -2.46
N LEU A 29 5.65 -13.39 -2.33
CA LEU A 29 6.49 -14.35 -1.63
C LEU A 29 7.39 -13.63 -0.63
N THR A 30 7.80 -14.37 0.41
CA THR A 30 8.89 -13.98 1.29
C THR A 30 10.01 -15.00 1.23
N ALA A 31 11.21 -14.58 1.59
CA ALA A 31 12.39 -15.46 1.73
C ALA A 31 13.40 -14.87 2.72
N LYS A 32 14.33 -15.69 3.19
CA LYS A 32 15.52 -15.20 3.89
C LYS A 32 16.46 -14.46 2.93
N PRO A 33 17.35 -13.58 3.44
CA PRO A 33 18.29 -12.81 2.60
C PRO A 33 19.22 -13.65 1.72
N ASP A 34 19.51 -14.90 2.12
CA ASP A 34 20.30 -15.85 1.33
C ASP A 34 19.48 -16.57 0.24
N GLY A 35 18.17 -16.26 0.13
CA GLY A 35 17.26 -16.88 -0.82
C GLY A 35 16.65 -18.20 -0.36
N SER A 36 16.95 -18.66 0.85
CA SER A 36 16.35 -19.86 1.43
C SER A 36 14.97 -19.58 2.05
N GLU A 37 14.27 -20.62 2.48
CA GLU A 37 12.97 -20.57 3.15
C GLU A 37 11.93 -19.70 2.41
N ILE A 38 11.81 -19.94 1.11
CA ILE A 38 10.79 -19.26 0.29
C ILE A 38 9.40 -19.69 0.77
N HIS A 39 8.54 -18.71 1.08
CA HIS A 39 7.15 -18.91 1.44
C HIS A 39 6.24 -18.12 0.52
N VAL A 40 5.11 -18.72 0.11
CA VAL A 40 4.08 -18.06 -0.70
C VAL A 40 3.06 -17.44 0.23
N VAL A 41 2.96 -16.12 0.23
CA VAL A 41 2.06 -15.37 1.12
C VAL A 41 0.69 -15.16 0.46
N ALA A 42 0.65 -14.82 -0.83
CA ALA A 42 -0.58 -14.61 -1.59
C ALA A 42 -0.40 -15.06 -3.04
N ASP A 43 -1.31 -15.92 -3.54
CA ASP A 43 -1.20 -16.57 -4.86
C ASP A 43 -2.54 -16.65 -5.61
N HIS A 44 -3.33 -15.57 -5.59
CA HIS A 44 -4.58 -15.50 -6.34
C HIS A 44 -4.49 -14.49 -7.49
N ASP A 45 -3.37 -14.57 -8.24
CA ASP A 45 -3.12 -13.86 -9.50
C ASP A 45 -3.02 -12.32 -9.40
N MET A 46 -3.37 -11.70 -8.26
CA MET A 46 -3.30 -10.26 -8.10
C MET A 46 -2.77 -9.89 -6.71
N VAL A 47 -1.59 -9.28 -6.68
CA VAL A 47 -1.02 -8.53 -5.56
C VAL A 47 -0.41 -7.26 -6.13
N SER A 48 -0.68 -6.13 -5.49
CA SER A 48 -0.20 -4.82 -5.94
C SER A 48 0.75 -4.20 -4.91
N HIS A 49 0.26 -3.36 -4.03
CA HIS A 49 1.06 -2.63 -3.05
C HIS A 49 1.12 -3.37 -1.72
N PHE A 50 2.26 -3.30 -1.07
CA PHE A 50 2.49 -4.00 0.19
C PHE A 50 3.50 -3.25 1.06
N ILE A 51 3.41 -3.50 2.38
CA ILE A 51 4.32 -2.98 3.39
C ILE A 51 4.40 -3.96 4.58
N TRP A 52 5.56 -4.07 5.21
CA TRP A 52 5.64 -4.71 6.51
C TRP A 52 5.00 -3.83 7.58
N LYS A 53 4.11 -4.39 8.40
CA LYS A 53 3.63 -3.77 9.63
C LYS A 53 4.64 -3.95 10.77
N ASN A 54 5.19 -5.15 10.86
CA ASN A 54 6.19 -5.58 11.82
C ASN A 54 6.97 -6.77 11.23
N PRO A 55 7.95 -7.39 11.92
CA PRO A 55 8.72 -8.50 11.37
C PRO A 55 7.94 -9.73 10.92
N LYS A 56 6.66 -9.83 11.29
CA LYS A 56 5.83 -11.02 11.01
C LYS A 56 4.57 -10.73 10.21
N GLN A 57 4.18 -9.46 10.04
CA GLN A 57 2.92 -9.13 9.40
C GLN A 57 3.11 -8.20 8.21
N ILE A 58 2.38 -8.49 7.13
CA ILE A 58 2.48 -7.82 5.83
C ILE A 58 1.08 -7.34 5.44
N LEU A 59 0.91 -6.03 5.29
CA LEU A 59 -0.28 -5.46 4.65
C LEU A 59 -0.08 -5.48 3.14
N ALA A 60 -1.07 -5.99 2.39
CA ALA A 60 -1.03 -5.96 0.94
C ALA A 60 -2.41 -5.77 0.33
N TRP A 61 -2.49 -5.00 -0.74
CA TRP A 61 -3.65 -5.02 -1.63
C TRP A 61 -3.55 -6.24 -2.53
N SER A 62 -4.47 -7.17 -2.34
CA SER A 62 -4.43 -8.46 -3.03
C SER A 62 -5.82 -9.05 -3.22
N ARG A 63 -5.90 -10.09 -4.04
CA ARG A 63 -7.12 -10.81 -4.32
C ARG A 63 -7.24 -12.06 -3.46
N GLU A 64 -8.43 -12.25 -2.89
CA GLU A 64 -8.84 -13.53 -2.32
C GLU A 64 -10.10 -14.03 -3.02
N PRO A 65 -10.19 -15.35 -3.35
CA PRO A 65 -11.40 -15.94 -3.92
C PRO A 65 -12.63 -15.61 -3.06
N GLU A 66 -13.77 -15.35 -3.69
CA GLU A 66 -15.06 -15.06 -3.04
C GLU A 66 -15.14 -13.73 -2.28
N ILE A 67 -14.01 -13.14 -1.85
CA ILE A 67 -13.94 -11.84 -1.16
C ILE A 67 -13.63 -10.71 -2.16
N GLY A 68 -12.76 -10.98 -3.14
CA GLY A 68 -12.27 -10.00 -4.11
C GLY A 68 -11.04 -9.25 -3.60
N ASP A 69 -10.79 -8.08 -4.20
CA ASP A 69 -9.59 -7.28 -3.98
C ASP A 69 -9.77 -6.40 -2.74
N ARG A 70 -8.88 -6.56 -1.73
CA ARG A 70 -8.89 -5.82 -0.45
C ARG A 70 -7.47 -5.61 0.06
N PHE A 71 -7.32 -4.77 1.07
CA PHE A 71 -6.15 -4.82 1.93
C PHE A 71 -6.29 -5.99 2.92
N PHE A 72 -5.37 -6.94 2.79
CA PHE A 72 -5.23 -8.05 3.74
C PHE A 72 -3.95 -7.85 4.56
N LEU A 73 -4.04 -8.07 5.86
CA LEU A 73 -2.89 -8.20 6.75
C LEU A 73 -2.58 -9.69 6.92
N TYR A 74 -1.54 -10.14 6.27
CA TYR A 74 -1.06 -11.52 6.31
C TYR A 74 -0.08 -11.71 7.46
N THR A 75 -0.12 -12.87 8.12
CA THR A 75 0.97 -13.33 8.98
C THR A 75 1.95 -14.15 8.15
N ASP A 76 3.21 -13.70 8.05
CA ASP A 76 4.23 -14.39 7.26
C ASP A 76 4.47 -15.81 7.78
N GLN A 77 4.71 -16.75 6.85
CA GLN A 77 4.88 -18.17 7.14
C GLN A 77 3.66 -18.86 7.81
N SER A 78 2.46 -18.31 7.58
CA SER A 78 1.18 -18.79 8.11
C SER A 78 0.08 -18.60 7.06
N ASP A 79 -1.05 -19.29 7.25
CA ASP A 79 -2.27 -19.08 6.45
C ASP A 79 -3.18 -18.00 7.06
N GLU A 80 -2.76 -17.39 8.18
CA GLU A 80 -3.54 -16.38 8.88
C GLU A 80 -3.53 -15.05 8.13
N LYS A 81 -4.73 -14.50 7.96
CA LYS A 81 -4.93 -13.17 7.37
C LYS A 81 -6.21 -12.54 7.89
N GLU A 82 -6.25 -11.22 7.89
CA GLU A 82 -7.43 -10.41 8.22
C GLU A 82 -7.62 -9.27 7.22
N ILE A 83 -8.87 -8.80 7.04
CA ILE A 83 -9.17 -7.65 6.18
C ILE A 83 -8.94 -6.37 6.98
N ILE A 84 -8.21 -5.44 6.40
CA ILE A 84 -7.99 -4.11 6.98
C ILE A 84 -8.84 -3.07 6.24
N GLY A 85 -9.61 -2.29 7.00
CA GLY A 85 -10.44 -1.20 6.49
C GLY A 85 -11.58 -1.69 5.60
N GLU A 86 -12.22 -2.80 5.98
CA GLU A 86 -13.38 -3.32 5.27
C GLU A 86 -14.48 -2.26 5.14
N GLY A 87 -15.02 -2.11 3.92
CA GLY A 87 -16.01 -1.07 3.61
C GLY A 87 -15.44 0.34 3.44
N PHE A 88 -14.24 0.62 3.95
CA PHE A 88 -13.56 1.91 3.82
C PHE A 88 -12.59 1.93 2.63
N PHE A 89 -11.56 1.07 2.63
CA PHE A 89 -10.66 0.94 1.48
C PHE A 89 -11.34 0.15 0.37
N LYS A 90 -11.69 0.83 -0.74
CA LYS A 90 -12.43 0.24 -1.87
C LYS A 90 -11.59 0.06 -3.13
N VAL A 91 -10.41 0.66 -3.16
CA VAL A 91 -9.52 0.69 -4.32
C VAL A 91 -8.07 0.55 -3.88
N ASP A 92 -7.24 0.09 -4.80
CA ASP A 92 -5.81 -0.05 -4.64
C ASP A 92 -5.11 1.30 -4.40
N GLY A 93 -4.03 1.29 -3.64
CA GLY A 93 -3.20 2.46 -3.35
C GLY A 93 -1.91 2.10 -2.62
N HIS A 94 -0.99 3.06 -2.57
CA HIS A 94 0.28 2.92 -1.87
C HIS A 94 0.03 3.01 -0.37
N CYS A 95 0.25 1.91 0.33
CA CYS A 95 0.00 1.80 1.77
C CYS A 95 1.28 1.90 2.58
N THR A 96 1.18 2.51 3.77
CA THR A 96 2.27 2.60 4.74
C THR A 96 1.73 2.63 6.16
N TYR A 97 2.48 2.06 7.12
CA TYR A 97 2.16 2.15 8.54
C TYR A 97 2.87 3.33 9.20
N SER A 98 2.21 3.93 10.20
CA SER A 98 2.88 4.85 11.13
C SER A 98 4.00 4.12 11.89
N PRO A 99 5.01 4.85 12.41
CA PRO A 99 6.14 4.25 13.13
C PRO A 99 5.75 3.38 14.32
N ASP A 100 4.62 3.68 14.97
CA ASP A 100 4.06 2.90 16.09
C ASP A 100 3.20 1.70 15.61
N GLY A 101 2.94 1.57 14.30
CA GLY A 101 2.13 0.51 13.72
C GLY A 101 0.61 0.62 13.96
N GLU A 102 0.15 1.74 14.53
CA GLU A 102 -1.25 1.95 14.88
C GLU A 102 -2.11 2.44 13.69
N TRP A 103 -1.53 3.23 12.79
CA TRP A 103 -2.21 3.84 11.68
C TRP A 103 -1.75 3.30 10.33
N VAL A 104 -2.70 3.11 9.43
CA VAL A 104 -2.47 2.85 8.01
C VAL A 104 -2.77 4.12 7.23
N CYS A 105 -1.79 4.62 6.48
CA CYS A 105 -2.01 5.63 5.46
C CYS A 105 -2.03 4.97 4.09
N SER A 106 -3.00 5.32 3.25
CA SER A 106 -3.06 4.87 1.85
C SER A 106 -3.54 5.99 0.94
N ASP A 107 -2.95 6.07 -0.24
CA ASP A 107 -3.47 6.91 -1.32
C ASP A 107 -4.44 6.11 -2.22
N THR A 108 -4.89 6.76 -3.29
CA THR A 108 -5.58 6.12 -4.41
C THR A 108 -4.94 6.56 -5.72
N TYR A 109 -5.11 5.78 -6.77
CA TYR A 109 -4.91 6.31 -8.13
C TYR A 109 -5.97 7.37 -8.46
N PRO A 110 -5.67 8.32 -9.38
CA PRO A 110 -6.60 9.40 -9.70
C PRO A 110 -7.87 8.83 -10.36
N GLY A 111 -9.01 9.22 -9.83
CA GLY A 111 -10.32 8.92 -10.35
C GLY A 111 -10.62 9.62 -11.70
N LYS A 112 -11.86 9.55 -12.19
CA LYS A 112 -12.30 10.27 -13.39
C LYS A 112 -12.23 11.79 -13.24
N ASP A 113 -12.25 12.26 -12.00
CA ASP A 113 -12.11 13.67 -11.58
C ASP A 113 -10.67 14.15 -11.54
N ASN A 114 -9.69 13.28 -11.83
CA ASN A 114 -8.26 13.53 -11.73
C ASN A 114 -7.75 13.82 -10.31
N LEU A 115 -8.44 13.32 -9.30
CA LEU A 115 -8.06 13.48 -7.90
C LEU A 115 -7.51 12.17 -7.33
N HIS A 116 -6.37 12.26 -6.66
CA HIS A 116 -5.90 11.27 -5.72
C HIS A 116 -6.53 11.57 -4.36
N HIS A 117 -6.94 10.55 -3.64
CA HIS A 117 -7.38 10.67 -2.26
C HIS A 117 -6.28 10.17 -1.33
N LEU A 118 -6.11 10.81 -0.19
CA LEU A 118 -5.19 10.38 0.86
C LEU A 118 -6.01 10.04 2.10
N TYR A 119 -5.87 8.81 2.57
CA TYR A 119 -6.66 8.27 3.67
C TYR A 119 -5.78 7.88 4.85
N LEU A 120 -6.32 8.04 6.05
CA LEU A 120 -5.77 7.55 7.30
C LEU A 120 -6.79 6.64 7.97
N TYR A 121 -6.33 5.48 8.45
CA TYR A 121 -7.19 4.47 9.08
C TYR A 121 -6.50 3.84 10.28
N ARG A 122 -7.23 3.69 11.38
CA ARG A 122 -6.76 3.01 12.59
C ARG A 122 -7.59 1.76 12.86
N PRO A 123 -7.00 0.55 12.72
CA PRO A 123 -7.75 -0.71 12.83
C PRO A 123 -8.41 -0.95 14.18
N ARG A 124 -7.75 -0.60 15.29
CA ARG A 124 -8.22 -0.93 16.65
C ARG A 124 -9.60 -0.38 17.00
N ASP A 125 -10.00 0.75 16.46
CA ASP A 125 -11.26 1.44 16.74
C ASP A 125 -11.99 1.93 15.48
N ILE A 126 -11.53 1.49 14.30
CA ILE A 126 -12.11 1.80 13.00
C ILE A 126 -12.14 3.33 12.71
N ALA A 127 -11.31 4.11 13.43
CA ALA A 127 -11.18 5.53 13.16
C ALA A 127 -10.58 5.76 11.77
N HIS A 128 -11.19 6.64 10.98
CA HIS A 128 -10.73 6.90 9.62
C HIS A 128 -10.98 8.35 9.19
N PHE A 129 -10.09 8.85 8.35
CA PHE A 129 -10.11 10.22 7.85
C PHE A 129 -9.70 10.26 6.39
N GLU A 130 -10.37 11.11 5.60
CA GLU A 130 -9.85 11.58 4.33
C GLU A 130 -9.02 12.85 4.61
N LEU A 131 -7.69 12.74 4.49
CA LEU A 131 -6.76 13.84 4.80
C LEU A 131 -6.76 14.91 3.71
N GLY A 132 -7.11 14.55 2.48
CA GLY A 132 -7.18 15.49 1.39
C GLY A 132 -7.34 14.84 0.01
N ARG A 133 -7.57 15.72 -0.98
CA ARG A 133 -7.69 15.38 -2.39
C ARG A 133 -6.70 16.19 -3.18
N PHE A 134 -5.93 15.51 -4.02
CA PHE A 134 -4.78 16.10 -4.71
C PHE A 134 -4.93 15.95 -6.22
N PHE A 135 -4.99 17.07 -6.92
CA PHE A 135 -5.20 17.09 -8.36
C PHE A 135 -3.94 16.63 -9.12
N GLN A 136 -4.16 15.82 -10.14
CA GLN A 136 -3.14 15.48 -11.14
C GLN A 136 -3.71 15.75 -12.54
N PRO A 137 -2.97 16.45 -13.44
CA PRO A 137 -3.41 16.67 -14.81
C PRO A 137 -3.74 15.36 -15.53
N GLY A 138 -4.88 15.31 -16.22
CA GLY A 138 -5.34 14.10 -16.90
C GLY A 138 -4.41 13.63 -18.03
N GLU A 139 -3.66 14.55 -18.64
CA GLU A 139 -2.70 14.26 -19.71
C GLU A 139 -1.49 13.44 -19.27
N VAL A 140 -1.17 13.38 -17.95
CA VAL A 140 -0.07 12.54 -17.44
C VAL A 140 -0.53 11.17 -16.96
N ARG A 141 -1.85 10.92 -16.93
CA ARG A 141 -2.40 9.63 -16.47
C ARG A 141 -1.85 8.47 -17.31
N GLY A 142 -1.36 7.44 -16.62
CA GLY A 142 -0.79 6.24 -17.25
C GLY A 142 0.51 6.44 -18.00
N LYS A 143 1.10 7.65 -17.95
CA LYS A 143 2.40 7.94 -18.56
C LYS A 143 3.54 7.83 -17.55
N PRO A 144 4.81 7.73 -17.98
CA PRO A 144 5.96 7.64 -17.10
C PRO A 144 6.15 8.84 -16.16
N ASN A 145 5.62 10.01 -16.52
CA ASN A 145 5.68 11.24 -15.73
C ASN A 145 4.47 11.47 -14.81
N ARG A 146 3.61 10.46 -14.64
CA ARG A 146 2.54 10.52 -13.62
C ARG A 146 3.14 10.71 -12.22
N CYS A 147 2.36 11.24 -11.31
CA CYS A 147 2.79 11.57 -9.96
C CYS A 147 1.79 10.99 -8.96
N ASP A 148 2.00 9.75 -8.55
CA ASP A 148 1.22 9.12 -7.48
C ASP A 148 1.72 9.68 -6.13
N LEU A 149 0.87 9.72 -5.10
CA LEU A 149 1.20 10.42 -3.85
C LEU A 149 2.30 9.73 -3.04
N HIS A 150 2.37 8.38 -3.03
CA HIS A 150 3.37 7.60 -2.30
C HIS A 150 3.60 8.10 -0.87
N PRO A 151 2.60 8.05 0.01
CA PRO A 151 2.73 8.60 1.36
C PRO A 151 3.85 7.93 2.15
N GLY A 152 4.64 8.74 2.84
CA GLY A 152 5.70 8.29 3.73
C GLY A 152 5.66 9.03 5.06
N TRP A 153 5.77 8.31 6.18
CA TRP A 153 5.72 8.89 7.52
C TRP A 153 7.03 9.54 7.94
N SER A 154 6.92 10.65 8.69
CA SER A 154 8.02 11.12 9.52
C SER A 154 8.26 10.15 10.67
N ARG A 155 9.52 10.12 11.19
CA ARG A 155 9.91 9.19 12.25
C ARG A 155 9.13 9.38 13.57
N ASP A 156 8.64 10.59 13.81
CA ASP A 156 7.85 10.95 14.99
C ASP A 156 6.34 10.66 14.82
N GLY A 157 5.92 10.15 13.64
CA GLY A 157 4.53 9.83 13.35
C GLY A 157 3.58 11.03 13.20
N LYS A 158 4.11 12.26 13.15
CA LYS A 158 3.29 13.48 13.15
C LYS A 158 3.05 14.08 11.77
N ARG A 159 3.79 13.64 10.76
CA ARG A 159 3.71 14.17 9.39
C ARG A 159 3.78 13.07 8.36
N LEU A 160 3.10 13.31 7.25
CA LEU A 160 3.21 12.52 6.04
C LEU A 160 3.87 13.37 4.96
N CYS A 161 4.84 12.79 4.25
CA CYS A 161 5.39 13.35 3.03
C CYS A 161 4.69 12.70 1.85
N ILE A 162 4.25 13.49 0.89
CA ILE A 162 3.62 13.01 -0.36
C ILE A 162 4.20 13.71 -1.57
N ASP A 163 4.20 13.03 -2.71
CA ASP A 163 4.40 13.62 -4.02
C ASP A 163 3.07 14.16 -4.56
N SER A 164 3.04 15.34 -5.16
CA SER A 164 1.82 15.82 -5.84
C SER A 164 2.13 16.83 -6.93
N MET A 165 1.25 16.89 -7.94
CA MET A 165 1.24 17.88 -9.00
C MET A 165 0.17 18.97 -8.80
N MET A 166 -0.41 19.09 -7.60
CA MET A 166 -1.50 20.03 -7.34
C MET A 166 -1.16 21.51 -7.64
N SER A 167 0.13 21.87 -7.64
CA SER A 167 0.62 23.20 -8.01
C SER A 167 1.06 23.32 -9.48
N GLY A 168 0.74 22.33 -10.32
CA GLY A 168 1.10 22.31 -11.75
C GLY A 168 2.38 21.55 -12.08
N THR A 169 3.30 21.39 -11.13
CA THR A 169 4.54 20.61 -11.27
C THR A 169 4.68 19.63 -10.10
N ARG A 170 5.43 18.55 -10.29
CA ARG A 170 5.71 17.59 -9.21
C ARG A 170 6.50 18.24 -8.11
N GLN A 171 5.97 18.19 -6.89
CA GLN A 171 6.56 18.70 -5.67
C GLN A 171 6.35 17.73 -4.52
N LEU A 172 7.17 17.86 -3.47
CA LEU A 172 6.96 17.20 -2.19
C LEU A 172 6.13 18.10 -1.27
N TYR A 173 5.14 17.53 -0.63
CA TYR A 173 4.30 18.20 0.35
C TYR A 173 4.37 17.50 1.69
N LEU A 174 4.28 18.25 2.76
CA LEU A 174 4.13 17.73 4.12
C LEU A 174 2.69 17.95 4.58
N VAL A 175 2.05 16.89 5.03
CA VAL A 175 0.73 16.90 5.65
C VAL A 175 0.92 16.68 7.14
N ASP A 176 0.55 17.68 7.97
CA ASP A 176 0.58 17.54 9.41
C ASP A 176 -0.63 16.72 9.88
N VAL A 177 -0.37 15.66 10.62
CA VAL A 177 -1.39 14.75 11.17
C VAL A 177 -1.29 14.64 12.71
N SER A 178 -0.52 15.53 13.34
CA SER A 178 -0.22 15.47 14.78
C SER A 178 -1.46 15.53 15.67
N GLU A 179 -2.52 16.23 15.25
CA GLU A 179 -3.79 16.29 15.97
C GLU A 179 -4.59 14.97 15.94
N LEU A 180 -4.30 14.09 14.95
CA LEU A 180 -4.97 12.80 14.79
C LEU A 180 -4.18 11.65 15.42
N THR A 181 -2.86 11.77 15.43
CA THR A 181 -1.95 10.67 15.80
C THR A 181 -1.22 10.90 17.13
N GLY A 182 -1.33 12.11 17.68
CA GLY A 182 -0.66 12.51 18.92
C GLY A 182 -1.33 12.04 20.18
#